data_b0c0506adf63c3e726687e6f8c685dc9
#
_entry.id   b0c0506adf63c3e726687e6f8c685dc9
#
_cell.length_a   1.000
_cell.length_b   1.000
_cell.length_c   1.000
_cell.angle_alpha   90.00
_cell.angle_beta   90.00
_cell.angle_gamma   90.00
#
_symmetry.space_group_name_H-M   'P 1'
#
loop_
_entity.id
_entity.type
_entity.pdbx_description
1 polymer ?
#
loop_
_entity_poly.entity_id
_entity_poly.type
_entity_poly.pdbx_seq_one_letter_code
_entity_poly.pdbx_strand_id
1 'polypeptide(L)'
;MAYFPFYIDIENKKILVVGGGTVALRKIEKLTPFSPDITVVAPKICDEIKALNVKNIDRRFCDSDLDGAFCVVSATDDETLNGRIFQLCNEKNILVNTVDDKEKCGFIFPAIASKNGITAGITT
;
A
#
# COMPACT_ATOMS: atom_id res chain seq x y z
N MET A 1 8.60 10.08 16.40
CA MET A 1 7.40 9.95 15.55
C MET A 1 6.16 10.03 16.43
N ALA A 2 5.14 10.76 15.97
CA ALA A 2 3.91 10.95 16.73
C ALA A 2 2.72 10.52 15.84
N TYR A 3 2.28 9.29 16.01
CA TYR A 3 1.17 8.76 15.20
C TYR A 3 -0.16 9.09 15.84
N PHE A 4 -1.00 9.79 15.08
CA PHE A 4 -2.39 10.06 15.48
C PHE A 4 -3.32 9.09 14.75
N PRO A 5 -4.20 8.39 15.47
CA PRO A 5 -5.08 7.42 14.83
C PRO A 5 -6.24 8.11 14.11
N PHE A 6 -6.21 8.04 12.78
CA PHE A 6 -7.34 8.38 11.93
C PHE A 6 -7.98 7.11 11.41
N TYR A 7 -9.30 7.12 11.30
CA TYR A 7 -10.03 6.10 10.55
C TYR A 7 -10.43 6.72 9.21
N ILE A 8 -9.97 6.09 8.13
CA ILE A 8 -10.17 6.60 6.77
C ILE A 8 -11.04 5.61 6.01
N ASP A 9 -12.07 6.13 5.34
CA ASP A 9 -12.86 5.32 4.42
C ASP A 9 -12.07 5.11 3.13
N ILE A 10 -11.67 3.86 2.89
CA ILE A 10 -10.93 3.48 1.68
C ILE A 10 -11.79 2.70 0.68
N GLU A 11 -13.09 2.55 0.93
CA GLU A 11 -13.98 1.86 -0.01
C GLU A 11 -13.93 2.53 -1.38
N ASN A 12 -13.62 1.72 -2.40
CA ASN A 12 -13.47 2.16 -3.79
C ASN A 12 -12.36 3.20 -4.03
N LYS A 13 -11.50 3.47 -3.05
CA LYS A 13 -10.34 4.36 -3.26
C LYS A 13 -9.23 3.60 -3.94
N LYS A 14 -8.55 4.25 -4.89
CA LYS A 14 -7.42 3.66 -5.59
C LYS A 14 -6.21 3.57 -4.67
N ILE A 15 -5.76 2.36 -4.41
CA ILE A 15 -4.53 2.09 -3.68
C ILE A 15 -3.55 1.41 -4.63
N LEU A 16 -2.40 2.03 -4.81
CA LEU A 16 -1.33 1.45 -5.62
C LEU A 16 -0.38 0.68 -4.71
N VAL A 17 -0.13 -0.57 -5.06
CA VAL A 17 0.90 -1.39 -4.41
C VAL A 17 2.01 -1.65 -5.41
N VAL A 18 3.19 -1.18 -5.11
CA VAL A 18 4.39 -1.41 -5.93
C VAL A 18 5.19 -2.53 -5.28
N GLY A 19 5.26 -3.65 -5.96
CA GLY A 19 5.87 -4.88 -5.45
C GLY A 19 4.93 -6.05 -5.62
N GLY A 20 5.49 -7.24 -5.83
CA GLY A 20 4.70 -8.43 -6.17
C GLY A 20 5.05 -9.67 -5.34
N GLY A 21 5.77 -9.52 -4.26
CA GLY A 21 6.21 -10.63 -3.40
C GLY A 21 5.36 -10.81 -2.14
N THR A 22 5.93 -11.53 -1.18
CA THR A 22 5.23 -11.89 0.06
C THR A 22 4.86 -10.67 0.92
N VAL A 23 5.75 -9.66 0.96
CA VAL A 23 5.47 -8.45 1.76
C VAL A 23 4.30 -7.69 1.16
N ALA A 24 4.28 -7.53 -0.16
CA ALA A 24 3.14 -6.89 -0.86
C ALA A 24 1.85 -7.69 -0.61
N LEU A 25 1.90 -9.01 -0.70
CA LEU A 25 0.76 -9.88 -0.44
C LEU A 25 0.15 -9.63 0.94
N ARG A 26 0.99 -9.56 1.98
CA ARG A 26 0.51 -9.32 3.35
C ARG A 26 -0.20 -7.98 3.50
N LYS A 27 0.33 -6.94 2.87
CA LYS A 27 -0.31 -5.61 2.88
C LYS A 27 -1.64 -5.63 2.16
N ILE A 28 -1.70 -6.28 1.00
CA ILE A 28 -2.93 -6.42 0.22
C ILE A 28 -3.99 -7.18 1.02
N GLU A 29 -3.62 -8.27 1.66
CA GLU A 29 -4.56 -9.07 2.47
C GLU A 29 -5.17 -8.28 3.63
N LYS A 30 -4.42 -7.35 4.21
CA LYS A 30 -4.93 -6.45 5.25
C LYS A 30 -5.93 -5.43 4.72
N LEU A 31 -5.77 -5.02 3.46
CA LEU A 31 -6.59 -3.98 2.84
C LEU A 31 -7.89 -4.53 2.23
N THR A 32 -7.84 -5.72 1.65
CA THR A 32 -8.97 -6.25 0.88
C THR A 32 -10.29 -6.34 1.65
N PRO A 33 -10.33 -6.66 2.96
CA PRO A 33 -11.61 -6.66 3.69
C PRO A 33 -12.31 -5.31 3.73
N PHE A 34 -11.62 -4.22 3.42
CA PHE A 34 -12.16 -2.85 3.43
C PHE A 34 -12.53 -2.35 2.03
N SER A 35 -12.49 -3.22 1.03
CA SER A 35 -12.99 -2.99 -0.33
C SER A 35 -12.37 -1.81 -1.09
N PRO A 36 -11.07 -1.57 -1.01
CA PRO A 36 -10.43 -0.58 -1.86
C PRO A 36 -10.28 -1.09 -3.30
N ASP A 37 -9.98 -0.18 -4.21
CA ASP A 37 -9.60 -0.51 -5.59
C ASP A 37 -8.07 -0.63 -5.65
N ILE A 38 -7.58 -1.86 -5.59
CA ILE A 38 -6.13 -2.12 -5.54
C ILE A 38 -5.58 -2.40 -6.92
N THR A 39 -4.50 -1.71 -7.26
CA THR A 39 -3.67 -1.98 -8.44
C THR A 39 -2.27 -2.37 -7.97
N VAL A 40 -1.77 -3.49 -8.44
CA VAL A 40 -0.42 -3.98 -8.15
C VAL A 40 0.45 -3.80 -9.38
N VAL A 41 1.61 -3.20 -9.21
CA VAL A 41 2.61 -3.01 -10.27
C VAL A 41 3.93 -3.62 -9.85
N ALA A 42 4.42 -4.59 -10.61
CA ALA A 42 5.73 -5.20 -10.41
C ALA A 42 6.13 -6.00 -11.64
N PRO A 43 7.44 -6.14 -11.92
CA PRO A 43 7.89 -7.01 -13.01
C PRO A 43 7.51 -8.48 -12.81
N LYS A 44 7.41 -8.88 -11.54
CA LYS A 44 7.04 -10.25 -11.15
C LYS A 44 6.03 -10.18 -10.02
N ILE A 45 4.87 -10.74 -10.24
CA ILE A 45 3.77 -10.78 -9.26
C ILE A 45 3.51 -12.24 -8.90
N CYS A 46 3.54 -12.58 -7.62
CA CYS A 46 3.33 -13.95 -7.17
C CYS A 46 1.90 -14.44 -7.44
N ASP A 47 1.74 -15.75 -7.53
CA ASP A 47 0.46 -16.36 -7.88
C ASP A 47 -0.62 -16.09 -6.83
N GLU A 48 -0.25 -15.97 -5.56
CA GLU A 48 -1.18 -15.68 -4.47
C GLU A 48 -1.82 -14.29 -4.63
N ILE A 49 -1.05 -13.30 -5.10
CA ILE A 49 -1.62 -11.98 -5.42
C ILE A 49 -2.53 -12.06 -6.63
N LYS A 50 -2.13 -12.81 -7.66
CA LYS A 50 -2.93 -12.97 -8.88
C LYS A 50 -4.26 -13.67 -8.60
N ALA A 51 -4.33 -14.48 -7.55
CA ALA A 51 -5.56 -15.15 -7.14
C ALA A 51 -6.54 -14.22 -6.40
N LEU A 52 -6.09 -13.04 -5.98
CA LEU A 52 -6.93 -12.06 -5.32
C LEU A 52 -7.67 -11.19 -6.35
N ASN A 53 -8.76 -10.56 -5.91
CA ASN A 53 -9.53 -9.64 -6.76
C ASN A 53 -8.87 -8.26 -6.80
N VAL A 54 -7.71 -8.19 -7.45
CA VAL A 54 -6.92 -6.98 -7.61
C VAL A 54 -6.44 -6.86 -9.05
N LYS A 55 -6.22 -5.64 -9.51
CA LYS A 55 -5.66 -5.40 -10.83
C LYS A 55 -4.15 -5.62 -10.79
N ASN A 56 -3.62 -6.42 -11.71
CA ASN A 56 -2.19 -6.71 -11.80
C ASN A 56 -1.61 -6.10 -13.08
N ILE A 57 -0.49 -5.42 -12.95
CA ILE A 57 0.26 -4.85 -14.06
C ILE A 57 1.68 -5.42 -13.99
N ASP A 58 1.99 -6.36 -14.89
CA ASP A 58 3.27 -7.08 -14.92
C ASP A 58 4.33 -6.28 -15.68
N ARG A 59 4.82 -5.23 -15.08
CA ARG A 59 5.92 -4.43 -15.60
C ARG A 59 6.55 -3.61 -14.48
N ARG A 60 7.66 -2.96 -14.78
CA ARG A 60 8.29 -2.04 -13.84
C ARG A 60 7.40 -0.84 -13.57
N PHE A 61 7.51 -0.30 -12.36
CA PHE A 61 6.86 0.94 -11.96
C PHE A 61 7.29 2.09 -12.89
N CYS A 62 6.33 2.93 -13.27
CA CYS A 62 6.60 4.23 -13.89
C CYS A 62 5.87 5.32 -13.12
N ASP A 63 6.37 6.55 -13.21
CA ASP A 63 5.89 7.67 -12.41
C ASP A 63 4.38 7.92 -12.58
N SER A 64 3.85 7.70 -13.78
CA SER A 64 2.42 7.87 -14.06
C SER A 64 1.53 6.86 -13.35
N ASP A 65 2.07 5.78 -12.80
CA ASP A 65 1.29 4.83 -12.00
C ASP A 65 0.72 5.49 -10.74
N LEU A 66 1.32 6.58 -10.29
CA LEU A 66 0.85 7.34 -9.13
C LEU A 66 -0.39 8.19 -9.42
N ASP A 67 -0.75 8.38 -10.69
CA ASP A 67 -1.86 9.26 -11.07
C ASP A 67 -3.18 8.73 -10.49
N GLY A 68 -3.86 9.60 -9.75
CA GLY A 68 -5.13 9.26 -9.12
C GLY A 68 -5.05 8.34 -7.91
N ALA A 69 -3.86 8.00 -7.44
CA ALA A 69 -3.73 7.16 -6.25
C ALA A 69 -4.14 7.92 -4.99
N PHE A 70 -4.99 7.30 -4.18
CA PHE A 70 -5.34 7.81 -2.86
C PHE A 70 -4.19 7.61 -1.88
N CYS A 71 -3.61 6.42 -1.87
CA CYS A 71 -2.37 6.15 -1.15
C CYS A 71 -1.57 5.07 -1.87
N VAL A 72 -0.30 4.92 -1.47
CA VAL A 72 0.65 4.01 -2.10
C VAL A 72 1.32 3.14 -1.05
N VAL A 73 1.46 1.87 -1.35
CA VAL A 73 2.28 0.93 -0.59
C VAL A 73 3.50 0.59 -1.42
N SER A 74 4.67 1.02 -0.96
CA SER A 74 5.95 0.74 -1.63
C SER A 74 6.58 -0.48 -0.98
N ALA A 75 6.44 -1.63 -1.63
CA ALA A 75 6.76 -2.94 -1.07
C ALA A 75 7.77 -3.71 -1.94
N THR A 76 8.74 -3.01 -2.51
CA THR A 76 9.79 -3.63 -3.31
C THR A 76 11.01 -3.96 -2.44
N ASP A 77 11.88 -4.80 -2.96
CA ASP A 77 13.20 -5.07 -2.36
C ASP A 77 14.30 -4.12 -2.89
N ASP A 78 13.93 -3.18 -3.76
CA ASP A 78 14.82 -2.18 -4.31
C ASP A 78 14.69 -0.87 -3.51
N GLU A 79 15.65 -0.61 -2.63
CA GLU A 79 15.63 0.58 -1.77
C GLU A 79 15.72 1.89 -2.57
N THR A 80 16.41 1.88 -3.70
CA THR A 80 16.48 3.07 -4.57
C THR A 80 15.12 3.39 -5.16
N LEU A 81 14.40 2.40 -5.63
CA LEU A 81 13.03 2.57 -6.14
C LEU A 81 12.09 3.02 -5.03
N ASN A 82 12.16 2.40 -3.86
CA ASN A 82 11.33 2.79 -2.73
C ASN A 82 11.57 4.26 -2.33
N GLY A 83 12.81 4.70 -2.33
CA GLY A 83 13.17 6.10 -2.06
C GLY A 83 12.60 7.06 -3.10
N ARG A 84 12.66 6.69 -4.38
CA ARG A 84 12.07 7.48 -5.46
C ARG A 84 10.55 7.60 -5.33
N ILE A 85 9.88 6.48 -5.03
CA ILE A 85 8.43 6.48 -4.83
C ILE A 85 8.05 7.38 -3.66
N PHE A 86 8.77 7.30 -2.55
CA PHE A 86 8.55 8.16 -1.40
C PHE A 86 8.65 9.63 -1.77
N GLN A 87 9.71 10.02 -2.49
CA GLN A 87 9.92 11.39 -2.91
C GLN A 87 8.79 11.88 -3.82
N LEU A 88 8.42 11.08 -4.83
CA LEU A 88 7.34 11.42 -5.76
C LEU A 88 5.99 11.57 -5.04
N CYS A 89 5.70 10.69 -4.09
CA CYS A 89 4.46 10.76 -3.31
C CYS A 89 4.42 12.03 -2.46
N ASN A 90 5.54 12.40 -1.84
CA ASN A 90 5.60 13.64 -1.05
C ASN A 90 5.39 14.88 -1.92
N GLU A 91 5.96 14.91 -3.12
CA GLU A 91 5.77 16.02 -4.06
C GLU A 91 4.31 16.15 -4.50
N LYS A 92 3.60 15.04 -4.60
CA LYS A 92 2.20 14.97 -5.05
C LYS A 92 1.19 14.98 -3.90
N ASN A 93 1.65 15.06 -2.66
CA ASN A 93 0.81 14.97 -1.45
C ASN A 93 0.00 13.66 -1.39
N ILE A 94 0.63 12.55 -1.77
CA ILE A 94 0.06 11.22 -1.68
C ILE A 94 0.64 10.52 -0.46
N LEU A 95 -0.21 9.95 0.39
CA LEU A 95 0.25 9.15 1.51
C LEU A 95 0.94 7.89 1.03
N VAL A 96 2.09 7.57 1.60
CA VAL A 96 2.89 6.40 1.23
C VAL A 96 3.30 5.61 2.46
N ASN A 97 3.23 4.30 2.35
CA ASN A 97 3.82 3.37 3.31
C ASN A 97 4.95 2.63 2.62
N THR A 98 6.17 2.89 3.07
CA THR A 98 7.36 2.19 2.58
C THR A 98 7.68 1.06 3.56
N VAL A 99 7.67 -0.17 3.08
CA VAL A 99 7.90 -1.34 3.94
C VAL A 99 9.32 -1.31 4.51
N ASP A 100 9.42 -1.68 5.78
CA ASP A 100 10.67 -1.74 6.54
C ASP A 100 11.42 -0.40 6.68
N ASP A 101 10.76 0.72 6.43
CA ASP A 101 11.38 2.04 6.55
C ASP A 101 10.37 3.06 7.07
N LYS A 102 10.27 3.18 8.39
CA LYS A 102 9.31 4.09 9.03
C LYS A 102 9.54 5.56 8.70
N GLU A 103 10.78 5.95 8.43
CA GLU A 103 11.09 7.34 8.06
C GLU A 103 10.53 7.71 6.68
N LYS A 104 10.25 6.70 5.85
CA LYS A 104 9.63 6.87 4.55
C LYS A 104 8.17 6.43 4.54
N CYS A 105 7.46 6.75 5.62
CA CYS A 105 6.04 6.45 5.75
C CYS A 105 5.26 7.69 6.16
N GLY A 106 4.23 8.02 5.40
CA GLY A 106 3.22 9.00 5.79
C GLY A 106 2.11 8.40 6.65
N PHE A 107 1.98 7.09 6.62
CA PHE A 107 1.06 6.33 7.46
C PHE A 107 1.63 4.93 7.71
N ILE A 108 1.13 4.26 8.72
CA ILE A 108 1.57 2.91 9.07
C ILE A 108 0.39 1.95 9.10
N PHE A 109 0.70 0.65 8.95
CA PHE A 109 -0.29 -0.42 9.13
C PHE A 109 -0.26 -0.86 10.60
N PRO A 110 -1.35 -0.63 11.36
CA PRO A 110 -1.43 -1.12 12.74
C PRO A 110 -1.79 -2.60 12.77
N ALA A 111 -1.74 -3.21 13.95
CA ALA A 111 -2.45 -4.45 14.18
C ALA A 111 -3.95 -4.15 14.13
N ILE A 112 -4.70 -4.92 13.36
CA ILE A 112 -6.12 -4.65 13.11
C ILE A 112 -6.98 -5.80 13.58
N ALA A 113 -8.04 -5.48 14.31
CA ALA A 113 -9.09 -6.43 14.65
C ALA A 113 -10.43 -5.83 14.20
N SER A 114 -11.23 -6.60 13.47
CA SER A 114 -12.53 -6.15 12.99
C SER A 114 -13.57 -7.25 13.17
N LYS A 115 -14.67 -6.93 13.83
CA LYS A 115 -15.76 -7.87 14.07
C LYS A 115 -17.06 -7.10 14.37
N ASN A 116 -18.17 -7.55 13.77
CA ASN A 116 -19.51 -7.02 14.04
C ASN A 116 -19.59 -5.47 13.90
N GLY A 117 -18.94 -4.94 12.86
CA GLY A 117 -18.95 -3.50 12.60
C GLY A 117 -17.99 -2.69 13.47
N ILE A 118 -17.23 -3.35 14.35
CA ILE A 118 -16.23 -2.69 15.21
C ILE A 118 -14.85 -2.95 14.60
N THR A 119 -14.10 -1.88 14.39
CA THR A 119 -12.71 -1.97 13.93
C THR A 119 -11.78 -1.28 14.93
N ALA A 120 -10.75 -2.00 15.35
CA ALA A 120 -9.73 -1.47 16.25
C ALA A 120 -8.36 -1.57 15.59
N GLY A 121 -7.56 -0.51 15.70
CA GLY A 121 -6.18 -0.48 15.25
C GLY A 121 -5.26 -0.15 16.40
N ILE A 122 -4.17 -0.90 16.55
CA ILE A 122 -3.22 -0.74 17.66
C ILE A 122 -1.81 -0.68 17.09
N THR A 123 -1.06 0.31 17.54
CA THR A 123 0.37 0.41 17.23
C THR A 123 1.14 0.86 18.45
N THR A 124 2.44 0.62 18.43
CA THR A 124 3.37 1.06 19.47
C THR A 124 4.27 2.19 18.99
#